data_107e79b209d340b9de060ec2362b295d
#
_entry.id   107e79b209d340b9de060ec2362b295d
#
_cell.length_a   1.000
_cell.length_b   1.000
_cell.length_c   1.000
_cell.angle_alpha   90.00
_cell.angle_beta   90.00
_cell.angle_gamma   90.00
#
_symmetry.space_group_name_H-M   'P 1'
#
loop_
_entity.id
_entity.type
_entity.pdbx_description
1 polymer ?
#
loop_
_entity_poly.entity_id
_entity_poly.type
_entity_poly.pdbx_seq_one_letter_code
_entity_poly.pdbx_strand_id
1 'polypeptide(L)'
;MFRQLKKTLVATAIASLTLGSIGPAFADSADTLPDMGTSAGSTLSIGQEMQMGDYYVRQLRGSAPLINDPLLVQYINGLGMRLVAHANSVRTPFHFYLINNDQINAFAFFGGNVVLHSALFRYSDNESELASVMAHEISHVTQRHLARAMEDQKRNAPLTWVGALGSILLAMASPQAGMAALTGTLAGTQQGMISFTRQNEEEADRIGIQVLQRSGFDPQAMPMFMGKLLDESRYSTRPPEMLLTHPLPESRLADARNRANQMRPVVVQSSADFYLAKARTLGMYTNGDNKLGTDLLNAWDKGNIRQQHAAQYGRALLAMESNNFDQARKTLQPLLNADPQNAWYLDLATDIDLGQKKTSDAINRLKNARELRTNPVLQLNLANALLQGGLPGEAATILNRYTFTYKEDGNGWDLLAQAEGALGNRDQELAARAESMALVGQLEQAISLLSSASSQVKLGSLQQARYDARIDQLRDLQARFRPYQKM
;
A
#
# COMPACT_ATOMS: atom_id res chain seq x y z
N MET A 1 -24.17 -0.59 72.79
CA MET A 1 -23.46 0.55 72.11
C MET A 1 -22.77 0.14 70.82
N PHE A 2 -22.14 -0.99 70.69
CA PHE A 2 -21.40 -1.44 69.51
C PHE A 2 -22.25 -1.85 68.26
N ARG A 3 -23.56 -2.13 68.46
CA ARG A 3 -24.44 -2.55 67.37
C ARG A 3 -25.00 -1.38 66.55
N GLN A 4 -25.02 -0.20 67.13
CA GLN A 4 -25.43 1.03 66.43
C GLN A 4 -24.29 1.63 65.59
N LEU A 5 -23.05 1.54 66.09
CA LEU A 5 -21.87 2.01 65.36
C LEU A 5 -21.66 1.23 64.03
N LYS A 6 -21.87 -0.09 64.03
CA LYS A 6 -21.75 -0.91 62.81
C LYS A 6 -22.76 -0.57 61.73
N LYS A 7 -23.99 -0.20 62.13
CA LYS A 7 -25.04 0.18 61.17
C LYS A 7 -24.77 1.55 60.52
N THR A 8 -24.20 2.49 61.28
CA THR A 8 -23.84 3.82 60.77
C THR A 8 -22.64 3.75 59.83
N LEU A 9 -21.64 2.92 60.14
CA LEU A 9 -20.47 2.72 59.28
C LEU A 9 -20.82 2.03 57.96
N VAL A 10 -21.73 1.05 57.98
CA VAL A 10 -22.19 0.39 56.75
C VAL A 10 -23.04 1.33 55.90
N ALA A 11 -23.90 2.15 56.52
CA ALA A 11 -24.70 3.14 55.79
C ALA A 11 -23.81 4.24 55.13
N THR A 12 -22.76 4.68 55.83
CA THR A 12 -21.81 5.67 55.28
C THR A 12 -20.94 5.08 54.18
N ALA A 13 -20.54 3.80 54.26
CA ALA A 13 -19.80 3.12 53.21
C ALA A 13 -20.64 2.87 51.96
N ILE A 14 -21.93 2.55 52.12
CA ILE A 14 -22.83 2.39 50.97
C ILE A 14 -23.15 3.74 50.32
N ALA A 15 -23.34 4.81 51.09
CA ALA A 15 -23.57 6.16 50.54
C ALA A 15 -22.32 6.72 49.85
N SER A 16 -21.10 6.36 50.30
CA SER A 16 -19.83 6.77 49.63
C SER A 16 -19.59 6.01 48.30
N LEU A 17 -20.10 4.79 48.17
CA LEU A 17 -19.99 3.99 46.94
C LEU A 17 -20.99 4.39 45.84
N THR A 18 -22.08 5.07 46.20
CA THR A 18 -23.10 5.51 45.24
C THR A 18 -22.90 6.95 44.72
N LEU A 19 -22.00 7.73 45.36
CA LEU A 19 -21.68 9.11 44.95
C LEU A 19 -20.39 9.25 44.15
N GLY A 20 -19.68 8.14 43.89
CA GLY A 20 -18.34 8.13 43.24
C GLY A 20 -18.30 7.82 41.77
N SER A 21 -19.44 7.80 40.99
CA SER A 21 -19.39 7.47 39.57
C SER A 21 -20.50 8.14 38.75
N ILE A 22 -20.57 9.46 38.84
CA ILE A 22 -21.17 10.24 37.76
C ILE A 22 -20.02 11.08 37.17
N GLY A 23 -19.09 10.39 36.53
CA GLY A 23 -18.30 10.97 35.45
C GLY A 23 -19.27 11.17 34.29
N PRO A 24 -19.16 12.25 33.49
CA PRO A 24 -19.91 12.36 32.27
C PRO A 24 -19.56 11.12 31.43
N ALA A 25 -20.50 10.19 31.33
CA ALA A 25 -20.47 9.21 30.26
C ALA A 25 -20.57 10.04 28.96
N PHE A 26 -19.46 10.30 28.32
CA PHE A 26 -19.46 10.62 26.92
C PHE A 26 -19.96 9.35 26.24
N ALA A 27 -21.26 9.28 26.08
CA ALA A 27 -21.88 8.32 25.20
C ALA A 27 -21.40 8.66 23.79
N ASP A 28 -20.35 7.98 23.39
CA ASP A 28 -20.02 7.81 21.99
C ASP A 28 -21.08 6.83 21.41
N SER A 29 -22.34 7.28 21.44
CA SER A 29 -23.50 6.45 21.17
C SER A 29 -24.00 6.62 19.74
N ALA A 30 -23.15 7.12 18.82
CA ALA A 30 -23.57 7.32 17.44
C ALA A 30 -23.28 6.12 16.51
N ASP A 31 -22.48 5.12 16.93
CA ASP A 31 -21.96 4.11 15.99
C ASP A 31 -22.11 2.64 16.43
N THR A 32 -22.89 2.32 17.47
CA THR A 32 -23.08 0.93 17.87
C THR A 32 -24.52 0.43 17.63
N LEU A 33 -25.05 0.68 16.45
CA LEU A 33 -26.13 -0.20 15.97
C LEU A 33 -25.48 -1.58 15.73
N PRO A 34 -26.08 -2.67 16.22
CA PRO A 34 -25.60 -4.01 15.90
C PRO A 34 -25.48 -4.12 14.39
N ASP A 35 -24.31 -4.54 13.90
CA ASP A 35 -24.12 -4.85 12.49
C ASP A 35 -25.03 -6.05 12.17
N MET A 36 -26.21 -5.76 11.64
CA MET A 36 -27.21 -6.76 11.24
C MET A 36 -26.73 -7.62 10.07
N GLY A 37 -25.46 -7.47 9.67
CA GLY A 37 -24.91 -8.09 8.49
C GLY A 37 -25.45 -7.41 7.23
N THR A 38 -24.59 -7.08 6.29
CA THR A 38 -25.08 -6.62 4.99
C THR A 38 -25.70 -7.80 4.24
N SER A 39 -26.79 -7.58 3.50
CA SER A 39 -27.36 -8.56 2.55
C SER A 39 -26.32 -9.12 1.59
N ALA A 40 -25.27 -8.35 1.28
CA ALA A 40 -24.11 -8.75 0.51
C ALA A 40 -23.37 -10.01 1.06
N GLY A 41 -23.52 -10.33 2.34
CA GLY A 41 -22.98 -11.57 2.92
C GLY A 41 -23.59 -12.85 2.35
N SER A 42 -24.81 -12.79 1.83
CA SER A 42 -25.48 -13.90 1.16
C SER A 42 -25.01 -14.13 -0.28
N THR A 43 -24.47 -13.09 -0.91
CA THR A 43 -24.02 -13.13 -2.31
C THR A 43 -22.54 -13.40 -2.44
N LEU A 44 -21.71 -12.78 -1.61
CA LEU A 44 -20.25 -12.90 -1.62
C LEU A 44 -19.73 -12.97 -0.18
N SER A 45 -19.19 -14.11 0.21
CA SER A 45 -18.55 -14.27 1.53
C SER A 45 -17.19 -13.53 1.58
N ILE A 46 -16.74 -13.17 2.78
CA ILE A 46 -15.41 -12.57 2.98
C ILE A 46 -14.30 -13.48 2.43
N GLY A 47 -14.42 -14.81 2.63
CA GLY A 47 -13.47 -15.77 2.07
C GLY A 47 -13.39 -15.74 0.54
N GLN A 48 -14.52 -15.57 -0.13
CA GLN A 48 -14.57 -15.40 -1.59
C GLN A 48 -13.96 -14.06 -2.01
N GLU A 49 -14.24 -12.96 -1.30
CA GLU A 49 -13.60 -11.67 -1.57
C GLU A 49 -12.06 -11.76 -1.45
N MET A 50 -11.56 -12.46 -0.43
CA MET A 50 -10.12 -12.66 -0.26
C MET A 50 -9.51 -13.49 -1.40
N GLN A 51 -10.20 -14.55 -1.87
CA GLN A 51 -9.73 -15.36 -3.01
C GLN A 51 -9.72 -14.55 -4.32
N MET A 52 -10.76 -13.76 -4.56
CA MET A 52 -10.80 -12.85 -5.71
C MET A 52 -9.70 -11.80 -5.61
N GLY A 53 -9.51 -11.22 -4.43
CA GLY A 53 -8.44 -10.27 -4.16
C GLY A 53 -7.06 -10.84 -4.47
N ASP A 54 -6.75 -12.05 -3.99
CA ASP A 54 -5.47 -12.74 -4.28
C ASP A 54 -5.29 -12.98 -5.78
N TYR A 55 -6.34 -13.41 -6.49
CA TYR A 55 -6.29 -13.57 -7.93
C TYR A 55 -5.94 -12.26 -8.65
N TYR A 56 -6.68 -11.18 -8.37
CA TYR A 56 -6.47 -9.89 -9.04
C TYR A 56 -5.16 -9.21 -8.66
N VAL A 57 -4.69 -9.32 -7.42
CA VAL A 57 -3.37 -8.83 -7.02
C VAL A 57 -2.26 -9.47 -7.85
N ARG A 58 -2.34 -10.79 -8.08
CA ARG A 58 -1.34 -11.48 -8.93
C ARG A 58 -1.40 -11.00 -10.37
N GLN A 59 -2.59 -10.78 -10.91
CA GLN A 59 -2.74 -10.18 -12.25
C GLN A 59 -2.17 -8.76 -12.29
N LEU A 60 -2.46 -7.95 -11.27
CA LEU A 60 -1.95 -6.59 -11.14
C LEU A 60 -0.41 -6.59 -11.11
N ARG A 61 0.20 -7.46 -10.28
CA ARG A 61 1.66 -7.61 -10.20
C ARG A 61 2.29 -8.04 -11.52
N GLY A 62 1.60 -8.84 -12.32
CA GLY A 62 2.10 -9.34 -13.60
C GLY A 62 1.89 -8.40 -14.78
N SER A 63 1.01 -7.40 -14.68
CA SER A 63 0.59 -6.58 -15.82
C SER A 63 0.71 -5.07 -15.62
N ALA A 64 0.64 -4.58 -14.38
CA ALA A 64 0.70 -3.15 -14.10
C ALA A 64 2.14 -2.69 -13.78
N PRO A 65 2.49 -1.43 -14.06
CA PRO A 65 3.78 -0.84 -13.71
C PRO A 65 3.84 -0.51 -12.21
N LEU A 66 3.83 -1.56 -11.36
CA LEU A 66 3.93 -1.38 -9.91
C LEU A 66 5.28 -0.79 -9.51
N ILE A 67 5.25 0.16 -8.60
CA ILE A 67 6.44 0.66 -7.92
C ILE A 67 6.71 -0.25 -6.72
N ASN A 68 7.72 -1.12 -6.87
CA ASN A 68 8.17 -2.04 -5.82
C ASN A 68 9.35 -1.47 -5.02
N ASP A 69 9.51 -0.14 -5.01
CA ASP A 69 10.50 0.56 -4.21
C ASP A 69 10.24 0.32 -2.71
N PRO A 70 11.17 -0.31 -1.98
CA PRO A 70 10.91 -0.74 -0.61
C PRO A 70 10.56 0.41 0.34
N LEU A 71 11.16 1.60 0.16
CA LEU A 71 10.87 2.78 0.99
C LEU A 71 9.47 3.32 0.72
N LEU A 72 9.08 3.44 -0.55
CA LEU A 72 7.74 3.92 -0.92
C LEU A 72 6.67 2.93 -0.49
N VAL A 73 6.90 1.62 -0.67
CA VAL A 73 6.00 0.56 -0.22
C VAL A 73 5.86 0.58 1.31
N GLN A 74 6.96 0.73 2.04
CA GLN A 74 6.93 0.86 3.51
C GLN A 74 6.13 2.09 3.93
N TYR A 75 6.34 3.23 3.29
CA TYR A 75 5.66 4.48 3.61
C TYR A 75 4.14 4.38 3.40
N ILE A 76 3.69 3.96 2.19
CA ILE A 76 2.24 3.89 1.91
C ILE A 76 1.54 2.85 2.77
N ASN A 77 2.18 1.72 3.06
CA ASN A 77 1.61 0.71 3.97
C ASN A 77 1.57 1.23 5.41
N GLY A 78 2.60 1.93 5.88
CA GLY A 78 2.62 2.57 7.20
C GLY A 78 1.49 3.60 7.37
N LEU A 79 1.33 4.49 6.39
CA LEU A 79 0.26 5.50 6.36
C LEU A 79 -1.12 4.83 6.32
N GLY A 80 -1.29 3.85 5.41
CA GLY A 80 -2.55 3.12 5.24
C GLY A 80 -2.94 2.34 6.50
N MET A 81 -2.01 1.61 7.11
CA MET A 81 -2.28 0.86 8.33
C MET A 81 -2.62 1.76 9.53
N ARG A 82 -2.04 2.96 9.61
CA ARG A 82 -2.44 3.98 10.58
C ARG A 82 -3.91 4.38 10.41
N LEU A 83 -4.38 4.55 9.19
CA LEU A 83 -5.79 4.85 8.89
C LEU A 83 -6.70 3.66 9.20
N VAL A 84 -6.30 2.45 8.79
CA VAL A 84 -7.06 1.20 9.05
C VAL A 84 -7.24 0.95 10.55
N ALA A 85 -6.24 1.26 11.36
CA ALA A 85 -6.33 1.12 12.83
C ALA A 85 -7.44 1.97 13.47
N HIS A 86 -7.91 3.02 12.77
CA HIS A 86 -8.99 3.90 13.23
C HIS A 86 -10.27 3.76 12.41
N ALA A 87 -10.30 2.81 11.48
CA ALA A 87 -11.49 2.48 10.69
C ALA A 87 -12.37 1.46 11.45
N ASN A 88 -13.68 1.60 11.32
CA ASN A 88 -14.64 0.64 11.84
C ASN A 88 -14.88 -0.49 10.85
N SER A 89 -15.40 -1.63 11.32
CA SER A 89 -15.85 -2.75 10.46
C SER A 89 -14.78 -3.35 9.56
N VAL A 90 -13.51 -3.35 10.01
CA VAL A 90 -12.42 -3.99 9.29
C VAL A 90 -12.58 -5.52 9.36
N ARG A 91 -12.81 -6.16 8.20
CA ARG A 91 -13.09 -7.62 8.09
C ARG A 91 -12.06 -8.38 7.25
N THR A 92 -11.21 -7.65 6.54
CA THR A 92 -10.13 -8.20 5.68
C THR A 92 -8.81 -7.55 6.04
N PRO A 93 -7.67 -8.23 5.84
CA PRO A 93 -6.36 -7.56 5.88
C PRO A 93 -6.31 -6.47 4.81
N PHE A 94 -5.52 -5.43 5.05
CA PHE A 94 -5.32 -4.36 4.07
C PHE A 94 -3.91 -4.42 3.49
N HIS A 95 -3.82 -4.17 2.19
CA HIS A 95 -2.57 -4.09 1.42
C HIS A 95 -2.62 -2.85 0.53
N PHE A 96 -1.52 -2.10 0.49
CA PHE A 96 -1.42 -0.86 -0.28
C PHE A 96 -0.36 -1.02 -1.37
N TYR A 97 -0.74 -0.67 -2.59
CA TYR A 97 0.10 -0.77 -3.80
C TYR A 97 0.26 0.60 -4.43
N LEU A 98 1.39 0.83 -5.09
CA LEU A 98 1.67 2.06 -5.81
C LEU A 98 1.94 1.73 -7.28
N ILE A 99 1.23 2.40 -8.19
CA ILE A 99 1.41 2.27 -9.64
C ILE A 99 2.12 3.51 -10.17
N ASN A 100 3.09 3.32 -11.06
CA ASN A 100 3.70 4.41 -11.81
C ASN A 100 2.73 4.90 -12.89
N ASN A 101 1.93 5.91 -12.57
CA ASN A 101 0.96 6.50 -13.47
C ASN A 101 0.80 7.99 -13.15
N ASP A 102 0.85 8.83 -14.19
CA ASP A 102 0.73 10.30 -14.09
C ASP A 102 -0.71 10.81 -14.00
N GLN A 103 -1.71 9.93 -14.15
CA GLN A 103 -3.12 10.27 -13.94
C GLN A 103 -3.48 10.19 -12.45
N ILE A 104 -4.23 11.18 -11.97
CA ILE A 104 -4.72 11.17 -10.58
C ILE A 104 -5.77 10.07 -10.46
N ASN A 105 -5.46 9.02 -9.72
CA ASN A 105 -6.38 7.94 -9.41
C ASN A 105 -5.99 7.19 -8.14
N ALA A 106 -6.98 6.61 -7.48
CA ALA A 106 -6.87 5.56 -6.49
C ALA A 106 -8.08 4.66 -6.64
N PHE A 107 -7.96 3.41 -6.25
CA PHE A 107 -9.09 2.49 -6.23
C PHE A 107 -8.86 1.36 -5.24
N ALA A 108 -9.96 0.85 -4.69
CA ALA A 108 -9.94 -0.33 -3.85
C ALA A 108 -10.68 -1.49 -4.52
N PHE A 109 -10.23 -2.71 -4.24
CA PHE A 109 -10.89 -3.91 -4.72
C PHE A 109 -10.90 -5.02 -3.66
N PHE A 110 -11.44 -6.19 -4.01
CA PHE A 110 -11.65 -7.30 -3.09
C PHE A 110 -10.42 -7.69 -2.28
N GLY A 111 -10.65 -8.15 -1.05
CA GLY A 111 -9.59 -8.64 -0.16
C GLY A 111 -8.81 -7.54 0.57
N GLY A 112 -9.32 -6.30 0.59
CA GLY A 112 -8.67 -5.19 1.28
C GLY A 112 -7.50 -4.56 0.51
N ASN A 113 -7.48 -4.73 -0.79
CA ASN A 113 -6.43 -4.20 -1.65
C ASN A 113 -6.74 -2.77 -2.08
N VAL A 114 -5.83 -1.84 -1.81
CA VAL A 114 -5.93 -0.43 -2.17
C VAL A 114 -4.76 -0.06 -3.06
N VAL A 115 -5.05 0.53 -4.20
CA VAL A 115 -4.05 0.93 -5.20
C VAL A 115 -4.04 2.44 -5.33
N LEU A 116 -2.85 3.01 -5.31
CA LEU A 116 -2.60 4.44 -5.48
C LEU A 116 -1.78 4.68 -6.74
N HIS A 117 -2.10 5.71 -7.50
CA HIS A 117 -1.23 6.19 -8.57
C HIS A 117 -0.16 7.13 -8.03
N SER A 118 1.05 7.08 -8.59
CA SER A 118 2.18 7.95 -8.20
C SER A 118 1.86 9.44 -8.34
N ALA A 119 0.96 9.80 -9.27
CA ALA A 119 0.47 11.17 -9.43
C ALA A 119 -0.10 11.77 -8.13
N LEU A 120 -0.66 10.97 -7.23
CA LEU A 120 -1.19 11.46 -5.96
C LEU A 120 -0.14 12.17 -5.11
N PHE A 121 1.13 11.72 -5.16
CA PHE A 121 2.22 12.43 -4.48
C PHE A 121 2.46 13.82 -5.08
N ARG A 122 2.30 13.98 -6.39
CA ARG A 122 2.43 15.27 -7.06
C ARG A 122 1.34 16.24 -6.64
N TYR A 123 0.09 15.78 -6.62
CA TYR A 123 -1.09 16.63 -6.39
C TYR A 123 -1.42 16.86 -4.91
N SER A 124 -0.91 16.06 -4.00
CA SER A 124 -1.08 16.27 -2.55
C SER A 124 -0.08 17.30 -2.03
N ASP A 125 -0.54 18.44 -1.53
CA ASP A 125 0.33 19.48 -0.96
C ASP A 125 0.86 19.08 0.42
N ASN A 126 0.10 18.25 1.13
CA ASN A 126 0.43 17.77 2.47
C ASN A 126 -0.01 16.32 2.66
N GLU A 127 0.49 15.69 3.73
CA GLU A 127 0.22 14.28 4.04
C GLU A 127 -1.25 14.00 4.34
N SER A 128 -1.98 14.97 4.91
CA SER A 128 -3.41 14.81 5.19
C SER A 128 -4.24 14.70 3.92
N GLU A 129 -3.84 15.34 2.83
CA GLU A 129 -4.52 15.19 1.53
C GLU A 129 -4.32 13.80 0.95
N LEU A 130 -3.09 13.25 0.97
CA LEU A 130 -2.84 11.87 0.56
C LEU A 130 -3.60 10.89 1.45
N ALA A 131 -3.56 11.11 2.77
CA ALA A 131 -4.30 10.31 3.74
C ALA A 131 -5.81 10.38 3.52
N SER A 132 -6.36 11.51 3.04
CA SER A 132 -7.79 11.65 2.78
C SER A 132 -8.26 10.77 1.62
N VAL A 133 -7.47 10.65 0.55
CA VAL A 133 -7.74 9.72 -0.55
C VAL A 133 -7.71 8.28 -0.04
N MET A 134 -6.67 7.93 0.71
CA MET A 134 -6.55 6.58 1.28
C MET A 134 -7.70 6.26 2.24
N ALA A 135 -8.14 7.19 3.07
CA ALA A 135 -9.27 7.02 3.98
C ALA A 135 -10.60 6.80 3.23
N HIS A 136 -10.78 7.46 2.09
CA HIS A 136 -11.91 7.25 1.20
C HIS A 136 -11.91 5.82 0.63
N GLU A 137 -10.78 5.33 0.11
CA GLU A 137 -10.65 3.97 -0.42
C GLU A 137 -10.83 2.90 0.67
N ILE A 138 -10.25 3.10 1.85
CA ILE A 138 -10.45 2.23 3.01
C ILE A 138 -11.93 2.15 3.37
N SER A 139 -12.68 3.27 3.25
CA SER A 139 -14.12 3.30 3.52
C SER A 139 -14.91 2.47 2.51
N HIS A 140 -14.54 2.48 1.23
CA HIS A 140 -15.14 1.60 0.22
C HIS A 140 -14.99 0.11 0.59
N VAL A 141 -13.82 -0.29 1.08
CA VAL A 141 -13.56 -1.67 1.52
C VAL A 141 -14.35 -2.02 2.77
N THR A 142 -14.27 -1.19 3.82
CA THR A 142 -14.94 -1.48 5.11
C THR A 142 -16.45 -1.52 4.99
N GLN A 143 -17.05 -0.72 4.09
CA GLN A 143 -18.47 -0.73 3.78
C GLN A 143 -18.86 -1.75 2.70
N ARG A 144 -17.87 -2.49 2.17
CA ARG A 144 -18.09 -3.54 1.15
C ARG A 144 -18.85 -3.04 -0.08
N HIS A 145 -18.57 -1.80 -0.53
CA HIS A 145 -19.31 -1.17 -1.63
C HIS A 145 -19.26 -2.00 -2.91
N LEU A 146 -18.11 -2.62 -3.23
CA LEU A 146 -17.96 -3.47 -4.41
C LEU A 146 -18.80 -4.75 -4.30
N ALA A 147 -18.86 -5.39 -3.11
CA ALA A 147 -19.69 -6.57 -2.90
C ALA A 147 -21.18 -6.24 -2.96
N ARG A 148 -21.60 -5.07 -2.45
CA ARG A 148 -22.98 -4.57 -2.57
C ARG A 148 -23.35 -4.29 -4.03
N ALA A 149 -22.49 -3.65 -4.79
CA ALA A 149 -22.68 -3.41 -6.21
C ALA A 149 -22.85 -4.71 -7.00
N MET A 150 -22.07 -5.75 -6.66
CA MET A 150 -22.22 -7.08 -7.26
C MET A 150 -23.55 -7.74 -6.91
N GLU A 151 -24.04 -7.59 -5.68
CA GLU A 151 -25.33 -8.12 -5.28
C GLU A 151 -26.48 -7.52 -6.09
N ASP A 152 -26.50 -6.18 -6.20
CA ASP A 152 -27.52 -5.46 -6.96
C ASP A 152 -27.56 -5.90 -8.43
N GLN A 153 -26.42 -6.24 -8.98
CA GLN A 153 -26.32 -6.63 -10.37
C GLN A 153 -26.57 -8.13 -10.61
N LYS A 154 -26.24 -9.02 -9.65
CA LYS A 154 -26.60 -10.43 -9.72
C LYS A 154 -28.11 -10.63 -9.79
N ARG A 155 -28.89 -9.71 -9.21
CA ARG A 155 -30.34 -9.69 -9.36
C ARG A 155 -30.81 -9.34 -10.77
N ASN A 156 -29.97 -8.61 -11.54
CA ASN A 156 -30.34 -8.07 -12.85
C ASN A 156 -29.65 -8.75 -14.04
N ALA A 157 -28.50 -9.41 -13.87
CA ALA A 157 -27.76 -10.12 -14.93
C ALA A 157 -26.81 -11.17 -14.38
N PRO A 158 -26.97 -12.46 -14.67
CA PRO A 158 -26.09 -13.49 -14.16
C PRO A 158 -24.82 -13.68 -14.99
N LEU A 159 -23.69 -13.99 -14.34
CA LEU A 159 -22.48 -14.65 -14.80
C LEU A 159 -21.37 -13.88 -15.57
N THR A 160 -21.63 -12.76 -16.23
CA THR A 160 -20.56 -12.05 -17.01
C THR A 160 -19.69 -11.09 -16.19
N TRP A 161 -19.96 -10.98 -14.91
CA TRP A 161 -19.48 -9.89 -14.04
C TRP A 161 -18.06 -10.01 -13.54
N VAL A 162 -17.59 -11.20 -13.19
CA VAL A 162 -16.26 -11.37 -12.57
C VAL A 162 -15.16 -11.07 -13.60
N GLY A 163 -15.37 -11.48 -14.84
CA GLY A 163 -14.43 -11.16 -15.93
C GLY A 163 -14.44 -9.66 -16.27
N ALA A 164 -15.62 -9.02 -16.28
CA ALA A 164 -15.73 -7.59 -16.49
C ALA A 164 -15.03 -6.77 -15.41
N LEU A 165 -15.16 -7.17 -14.14
CA LEU A 165 -14.45 -6.54 -13.02
C LEU A 165 -12.94 -6.64 -13.16
N GLY A 166 -12.42 -7.81 -13.53
CA GLY A 166 -11.00 -8.01 -13.76
C GLY A 166 -10.45 -7.12 -14.88
N SER A 167 -11.19 -7.03 -15.99
CA SER A 167 -10.81 -6.17 -17.11
C SER A 167 -10.81 -4.69 -16.73
N ILE A 168 -11.75 -4.25 -15.91
CA ILE A 168 -11.84 -2.87 -15.43
C ILE A 168 -10.71 -2.55 -14.47
N LEU A 169 -10.42 -3.44 -13.50
CA LEU A 169 -9.30 -3.25 -12.56
C LEU A 169 -7.96 -3.19 -13.30
N LEU A 170 -7.78 -4.05 -14.32
CA LEU A 170 -6.60 -4.00 -15.17
C LEU A 170 -6.54 -2.73 -16.03
N ALA A 171 -7.68 -2.24 -16.51
CA ALA A 171 -7.75 -0.99 -17.27
C ALA A 171 -7.41 0.24 -16.42
N MET A 172 -7.85 0.24 -15.15
CA MET A 172 -7.49 1.28 -14.18
C MET A 172 -6.01 1.24 -13.80
N ALA A 173 -5.43 0.06 -13.75
CA ALA A 173 -4.02 -0.13 -13.42
C ALA A 173 -3.08 0.12 -14.62
N SER A 174 -3.51 -0.20 -15.82
CA SER A 174 -2.75 -0.03 -17.07
C SER A 174 -3.71 0.14 -18.25
N PRO A 175 -3.82 1.35 -18.81
CA PRO A 175 -4.70 1.61 -19.98
C PRO A 175 -4.39 0.70 -21.18
N GLN A 176 -3.13 0.34 -21.39
CA GLN A 176 -2.69 -0.55 -22.47
C GLN A 176 -3.15 -2.00 -22.27
N ALA A 177 -3.03 -2.53 -21.04
CA ALA A 177 -3.51 -3.86 -20.67
C ALA A 177 -5.05 -3.93 -20.67
N GLY A 178 -5.71 -2.86 -20.23
CA GLY A 178 -7.16 -2.73 -20.22
C GLY A 178 -7.77 -2.71 -21.63
N MET A 179 -7.16 -1.99 -22.57
CA MET A 179 -7.59 -2.00 -23.98
C MET A 179 -7.50 -3.38 -24.61
N ALA A 180 -6.45 -4.15 -24.31
CA ALA A 180 -6.30 -5.53 -24.79
C ALA A 180 -7.37 -6.47 -24.21
N ALA A 181 -7.74 -6.30 -22.93
CA ALA A 181 -8.78 -7.07 -22.29
C ALA A 181 -10.20 -6.69 -22.75
N LEU A 182 -10.44 -5.40 -23.01
CA LEU A 182 -11.73 -4.88 -23.47
C LEU A 182 -12.03 -5.26 -24.93
N THR A 183 -11.03 -5.37 -25.81
CA THR A 183 -11.23 -5.79 -27.22
C THR A 183 -11.69 -7.23 -27.35
N GLY A 184 -11.49 -8.07 -26.32
CA GLY A 184 -11.93 -9.46 -26.30
C GLY A 184 -13.35 -9.71 -25.78
N THR A 185 -13.93 -8.81 -24.99
CA THR A 185 -15.18 -9.08 -24.25
C THR A 185 -16.30 -8.05 -24.34
N LEU A 186 -16.04 -6.79 -24.70
CA LEU A 186 -17.07 -5.72 -24.60
C LEU A 186 -16.99 -4.68 -25.71
N ALA A 187 -17.13 -5.09 -26.97
CA ALA A 187 -17.32 -4.15 -28.08
C ALA A 187 -18.66 -3.38 -28.03
N GLY A 188 -19.33 -3.29 -26.88
CA GLY A 188 -20.69 -2.78 -26.83
C GLY A 188 -21.09 -1.86 -25.69
N THR A 189 -20.31 -1.73 -24.61
CA THR A 189 -20.77 -0.89 -23.50
C THR A 189 -19.64 -0.02 -22.92
N GLN A 190 -19.56 1.23 -23.36
CA GLN A 190 -18.79 2.30 -22.72
C GLN A 190 -19.25 2.59 -21.26
N GLN A 191 -20.20 1.85 -20.76
CA GLN A 191 -20.83 2.00 -19.43
C GLN A 191 -20.38 0.94 -18.40
N GLY A 192 -19.37 0.14 -18.73
CA GLY A 192 -18.88 -0.94 -17.85
C GLY A 192 -17.82 -0.52 -16.84
N MET A 193 -17.49 0.77 -16.70
CA MET A 193 -16.64 1.20 -15.58
C MET A 193 -17.42 1.03 -14.28
N ILE A 194 -16.75 0.49 -13.25
CA ILE A 194 -17.30 0.46 -11.88
C ILE A 194 -17.37 1.91 -11.43
N SER A 195 -18.49 2.57 -11.69
CA SER A 195 -18.83 3.80 -10.98
C SER A 195 -19.64 3.40 -9.76
N PHE A 196 -19.15 3.74 -8.59
CA PHE A 196 -19.93 3.60 -7.37
C PHE A 196 -21.17 4.50 -7.44
N THR A 197 -22.26 4.05 -6.82
CA THR A 197 -23.45 4.89 -6.72
C THR A 197 -23.11 6.16 -5.94
N ARG A 198 -23.85 7.24 -6.21
CA ARG A 198 -23.71 8.50 -5.45
C ARG A 198 -23.80 8.26 -3.93
N GLN A 199 -24.69 7.35 -3.51
CA GLN A 199 -24.86 7.00 -2.10
C GLN A 199 -23.62 6.32 -1.51
N ASN A 200 -22.97 5.41 -2.27
CA ASN A 200 -21.73 4.78 -1.84
C ASN A 200 -20.60 5.81 -1.68
N GLU A 201 -20.54 6.78 -2.60
CA GLU A 201 -19.55 7.85 -2.55
C GLU A 201 -19.77 8.78 -1.34
N GLU A 202 -21.01 9.20 -1.10
CA GLU A 202 -21.38 10.01 0.05
C GLU A 202 -21.12 9.26 1.39
N GLU A 203 -21.31 7.95 1.41
CA GLU A 203 -21.00 7.10 2.57
C GLU A 203 -19.48 7.00 2.78
N ALA A 204 -18.70 6.79 1.71
CA ALA A 204 -17.24 6.71 1.77
C ALA A 204 -16.63 8.06 2.22
N ASP A 205 -17.14 9.19 1.74
CA ASP A 205 -16.70 10.51 2.19
C ASP A 205 -16.97 10.72 3.68
N ARG A 206 -18.19 10.41 4.12
CA ARG A 206 -18.60 10.59 5.52
C ARG A 206 -17.76 9.75 6.48
N ILE A 207 -17.50 8.50 6.14
CA ILE A 207 -16.71 7.59 6.98
C ILE A 207 -15.22 7.96 6.86
N GLY A 208 -14.74 8.26 5.66
CA GLY A 208 -13.35 8.63 5.40
C GLY A 208 -12.91 9.87 6.18
N ILE A 209 -13.76 10.92 6.26
CA ILE A 209 -13.47 12.12 7.08
C ILE A 209 -13.33 11.74 8.56
N GLN A 210 -14.17 10.83 9.08
CA GLN A 210 -14.07 10.38 10.47
C GLN A 210 -12.79 9.57 10.72
N VAL A 211 -12.43 8.68 9.81
CA VAL A 211 -11.17 7.91 9.87
C VAL A 211 -9.99 8.87 9.85
N LEU A 212 -9.99 9.86 8.96
CA LEU A 212 -8.96 10.87 8.85
C LEU A 212 -8.76 11.60 10.18
N GLN A 213 -9.83 12.11 10.80
CA GLN A 213 -9.81 12.81 12.07
C GLN A 213 -9.30 11.91 13.21
N ARG A 214 -9.85 10.69 13.34
CA ARG A 214 -9.45 9.73 14.39
C ARG A 214 -7.98 9.32 14.27
N SER A 215 -7.46 9.30 13.04
CA SER A 215 -6.04 9.03 12.76
C SER A 215 -5.13 10.24 13.01
N GLY A 216 -5.68 11.37 13.46
CA GLY A 216 -4.93 12.58 13.78
C GLY A 216 -4.50 13.37 12.55
N PHE A 217 -5.19 13.25 11.43
CA PHE A 217 -5.02 14.08 10.24
C PHE A 217 -6.07 15.20 10.18
N ASP A 218 -5.83 16.21 9.33
CA ASP A 218 -6.74 17.32 9.16
C ASP A 218 -7.99 16.91 8.36
N PRO A 219 -9.21 16.97 8.94
CA PRO A 219 -10.44 16.66 8.22
C PRO A 219 -10.69 17.56 7.00
N GLN A 220 -10.15 18.79 7.01
CA GLN A 220 -10.29 19.73 5.89
C GLN A 220 -9.53 19.29 4.65
N ALA A 221 -8.57 18.37 4.79
CA ALA A 221 -7.78 17.89 3.68
C ALA A 221 -8.63 17.17 2.61
N MET A 222 -9.71 16.47 3.00
CA MET A 222 -10.58 15.80 2.03
C MET A 222 -11.32 16.82 1.14
N PRO A 223 -12.09 17.78 1.64
CA PRO A 223 -12.71 18.79 0.76
C PRO A 223 -11.70 19.66 0.02
N MET A 224 -10.49 19.86 0.55
CA MET A 224 -9.42 20.56 -0.17
C MET A 224 -8.96 19.76 -1.39
N PHE A 225 -8.69 18.46 -1.23
CA PHE A 225 -8.30 17.58 -2.33
C PHE A 225 -9.41 17.41 -3.37
N MET A 226 -10.66 17.27 -2.94
CA MET A 226 -11.83 17.28 -3.83
C MET A 226 -11.92 18.57 -4.67
N GLY A 227 -11.67 19.72 -4.05
CA GLY A 227 -11.62 21.01 -4.77
C GLY A 227 -10.57 21.02 -5.87
N LYS A 228 -9.36 20.49 -5.60
CA LYS A 228 -8.30 20.36 -6.60
C LYS A 228 -8.70 19.45 -7.76
N LEU A 229 -9.36 18.32 -7.49
CA LEU A 229 -9.87 17.42 -8.54
C LEU A 229 -10.86 18.12 -9.46
N LEU A 230 -11.78 18.94 -8.90
CA LEU A 230 -12.74 19.71 -9.69
C LEU A 230 -12.06 20.81 -10.51
N ASP A 231 -11.09 21.50 -9.93
CA ASP A 231 -10.34 22.54 -10.64
C ASP A 231 -9.52 21.91 -11.78
N GLU A 232 -8.83 20.79 -11.53
CA GLU A 232 -8.11 20.09 -12.58
C GLU A 232 -9.05 19.65 -13.72
N SER A 233 -10.27 19.18 -13.40
CA SER A 233 -11.25 18.80 -14.42
C SER A 233 -11.75 19.95 -15.29
N ARG A 234 -11.73 21.18 -14.75
CA ARG A 234 -12.15 22.40 -15.49
C ARG A 234 -11.10 22.91 -16.47
N TYR A 235 -9.83 22.70 -16.15
CA TYR A 235 -8.70 23.23 -16.92
C TYR A 235 -8.02 22.16 -17.80
N SER A 236 -8.30 20.88 -17.58
CA SER A 236 -7.74 19.79 -18.36
C SER A 236 -8.64 19.39 -19.52
N THR A 237 -8.03 19.02 -20.63
CA THR A 237 -8.77 18.44 -21.80
C THR A 237 -9.37 17.06 -21.49
N ARG A 238 -8.89 16.41 -20.46
CA ARG A 238 -9.41 15.12 -19.96
C ARG A 238 -9.58 15.22 -18.43
N PRO A 239 -10.77 14.89 -17.91
CA PRO A 239 -10.96 14.87 -16.47
C PRO A 239 -10.03 13.83 -15.82
N PRO A 240 -9.59 14.05 -14.57
CA PRO A 240 -8.87 13.03 -13.80
C PRO A 240 -9.61 11.69 -13.81
N GLU A 241 -8.87 10.58 -13.99
CA GLU A 241 -9.48 9.23 -14.01
C GLU A 241 -10.29 8.94 -12.74
N MET A 242 -9.85 9.45 -11.61
CA MET A 242 -10.56 9.33 -10.35
C MET A 242 -12.01 9.84 -10.41
N LEU A 243 -12.29 10.88 -11.20
CA LEU A 243 -13.66 11.40 -11.37
C LEU A 243 -14.55 10.51 -12.24
N LEU A 244 -13.95 9.62 -13.04
CA LEU A 244 -14.69 8.63 -13.84
C LEU A 244 -15.20 7.48 -12.98
N THR A 245 -14.43 7.08 -11.96
CA THR A 245 -14.76 6.00 -11.01
C THR A 245 -15.49 6.50 -9.77
N HIS A 246 -15.18 7.73 -9.34
CA HIS A 246 -15.73 8.41 -8.16
C HIS A 246 -16.35 9.76 -8.59
N PRO A 247 -17.56 9.78 -9.16
CA PRO A 247 -18.20 11.00 -9.62
C PRO A 247 -18.32 12.02 -8.48
N LEU A 248 -17.85 13.23 -8.72
CA LEU A 248 -17.79 14.30 -7.72
C LEU A 248 -18.69 15.48 -8.11
N PRO A 249 -20.01 15.41 -7.90
CA PRO A 249 -20.88 16.57 -8.04
C PRO A 249 -20.58 17.61 -6.95
N GLU A 250 -20.88 18.87 -7.22
CA GLU A 250 -20.64 19.97 -6.27
C GLU A 250 -21.30 19.74 -4.90
N SER A 251 -22.41 18.98 -4.86
CA SER A 251 -23.08 18.62 -3.61
C SER A 251 -22.22 17.75 -2.69
N ARG A 252 -21.41 16.81 -3.21
CA ARG A 252 -20.48 16.00 -2.39
C ARG A 252 -19.41 16.89 -1.76
N LEU A 253 -18.83 17.80 -2.55
CA LEU A 253 -17.84 18.76 -2.03
C LEU A 253 -18.45 19.65 -0.94
N ALA A 254 -19.68 20.14 -1.14
CA ALA A 254 -20.37 20.95 -0.15
C ALA A 254 -20.65 20.16 1.15
N ASP A 255 -21.09 18.90 1.06
CA ASP A 255 -21.32 18.04 2.23
C ASP A 255 -20.00 17.74 2.97
N ALA A 256 -18.95 17.39 2.25
CA ALA A 256 -17.62 17.15 2.84
C ALA A 256 -17.11 18.40 3.60
N ARG A 257 -17.25 19.61 3.02
CA ARG A 257 -16.90 20.88 3.69
C ARG A 257 -17.72 21.10 4.95
N ASN A 258 -19.04 20.90 4.87
CA ASN A 258 -19.93 21.07 6.03
C ASN A 258 -19.55 20.14 7.17
N ARG A 259 -19.25 18.87 6.89
CA ARG A 259 -18.83 17.87 7.89
C ARG A 259 -17.48 18.25 8.49
N ALA A 260 -16.50 18.55 7.65
CA ALA A 260 -15.16 18.92 8.11
C ALA A 260 -15.20 20.19 9.00
N ASN A 261 -16.06 21.18 8.66
CA ASN A 261 -16.25 22.40 9.46
C ASN A 261 -16.88 22.15 10.84
N GLN A 262 -17.61 21.05 11.02
CA GLN A 262 -18.17 20.66 12.31
C GLN A 262 -17.17 19.94 13.21
N MET A 263 -16.06 19.50 12.65
CA MET A 263 -14.99 18.83 13.39
C MET A 263 -14.01 19.83 14.00
N ARG A 264 -13.30 19.39 15.03
CA ARG A 264 -12.26 20.23 15.62
C ARG A 264 -11.13 20.45 14.61
N PRO A 265 -10.70 21.67 14.39
CA PRO A 265 -9.53 21.95 13.54
C PRO A 265 -8.30 21.23 14.11
N VAL A 266 -7.56 20.56 13.26
CA VAL A 266 -6.31 19.90 13.62
C VAL A 266 -5.19 20.50 12.78
N VAL A 267 -4.22 21.13 13.43
CA VAL A 267 -3.03 21.64 12.75
C VAL A 267 -1.99 20.51 12.76
N VAL A 268 -1.90 19.78 11.66
CA VAL A 268 -0.94 18.69 11.49
C VAL A 268 0.13 19.09 10.49
N GLN A 269 1.39 19.00 10.94
CA GLN A 269 2.51 19.10 10.00
C GLN A 269 2.74 17.74 9.35
N SER A 270 2.89 17.72 8.03
CA SER A 270 3.30 16.51 7.30
C SER A 270 4.59 15.92 7.87
N SER A 271 4.68 14.61 7.89
CA SER A 271 5.87 13.89 8.35
C SER A 271 7.09 14.17 7.44
N ALA A 272 8.29 13.94 7.96
CA ALA A 272 9.49 13.96 7.13
C ALA A 272 9.40 12.91 6.01
N ASP A 273 8.87 11.73 6.34
CA ASP A 273 8.69 10.62 5.38
C ASP A 273 7.78 10.97 4.22
N PHE A 274 6.72 11.76 4.44
CA PHE A 274 5.88 12.27 3.35
C PHE A 274 6.68 13.08 2.34
N TYR A 275 7.49 14.02 2.82
CA TYR A 275 8.28 14.87 1.93
C TYR A 275 9.39 14.08 1.22
N LEU A 276 10.02 13.13 1.90
CA LEU A 276 11.04 12.25 1.32
C LEU A 276 10.42 11.31 0.28
N ALA A 277 9.26 10.70 0.58
CA ALA A 277 8.50 9.87 -0.36
C ALA A 277 8.08 10.68 -1.60
N LYS A 278 7.58 11.90 -1.42
CA LYS A 278 7.21 12.78 -2.52
C LYS A 278 8.43 13.15 -3.36
N ALA A 279 9.56 13.52 -2.75
CA ALA A 279 10.81 13.81 -3.47
C ALA A 279 11.29 12.60 -4.28
N ARG A 280 11.26 11.39 -3.67
CA ARG A 280 11.67 10.14 -4.34
C ARG A 280 10.73 9.78 -5.49
N THR A 281 9.42 9.87 -5.28
CA THR A 281 8.43 9.59 -6.34
C THR A 281 8.61 10.54 -7.52
N LEU A 282 8.78 11.83 -7.28
CA LEU A 282 8.96 12.82 -8.33
C LEU A 282 10.34 12.76 -9.00
N GLY A 283 11.38 12.29 -8.29
CA GLY A 283 12.72 12.15 -8.82
C GLY A 283 12.93 10.90 -9.67
N MET A 284 12.23 9.79 -9.36
CA MET A 284 12.48 8.49 -9.99
C MET A 284 11.35 8.00 -10.89
N TYR A 285 10.09 8.42 -10.62
CA TYR A 285 8.91 7.81 -11.22
C TYR A 285 8.03 8.78 -12.01
N THR A 286 8.56 9.94 -12.39
CA THR A 286 7.90 10.84 -13.34
C THR A 286 8.45 10.57 -14.74
N ASN A 287 7.57 10.37 -15.72
CA ASN A 287 7.92 10.03 -17.11
C ASN A 287 8.73 11.14 -17.83
N GLY A 288 9.92 11.46 -17.30
CA GLY A 288 10.87 12.41 -17.90
C GLY A 288 10.64 13.89 -17.61
N ASP A 289 9.66 14.26 -16.80
CA ASP A 289 9.45 15.66 -16.39
C ASP A 289 10.27 16.03 -15.14
N ASN A 290 11.60 16.04 -15.30
CA ASN A 290 12.53 16.45 -14.25
C ASN A 290 12.33 17.92 -13.82
N LYS A 291 11.64 18.74 -14.62
CA LYS A 291 11.42 20.15 -14.33
C LYS A 291 10.49 20.33 -13.14
N LEU A 292 9.40 19.57 -13.08
CA LEU A 292 8.45 19.64 -11.96
C LEU A 292 9.11 19.26 -10.62
N GLY A 293 9.92 18.20 -10.63
CA GLY A 293 10.70 17.81 -9.47
C GLY A 293 11.64 18.93 -9.03
N THR A 294 12.37 19.53 -9.96
CA THR A 294 13.31 20.62 -9.67
C THR A 294 12.61 21.86 -9.13
N ASP A 295 11.48 22.27 -9.72
CA ASP A 295 10.72 23.44 -9.28
C ASP A 295 10.18 23.26 -7.85
N LEU A 296 9.69 22.05 -7.53
CA LEU A 296 9.25 21.71 -6.18
C LEU A 296 10.41 21.76 -5.16
N LEU A 297 11.56 21.18 -5.49
CA LEU A 297 12.74 21.19 -4.62
C LEU A 297 13.21 22.63 -4.35
N ASN A 298 13.17 23.52 -5.37
CA ASN A 298 13.50 24.94 -5.22
C ASN A 298 12.49 25.69 -4.34
N ALA A 299 11.21 25.36 -4.43
CA ALA A 299 10.19 25.91 -3.54
C ALA A 299 10.42 25.48 -2.09
N TRP A 300 10.81 24.22 -1.88
CA TRP A 300 11.04 23.67 -0.54
C TRP A 300 12.29 24.20 0.16
N ASP A 301 13.24 24.78 -0.55
CA ASP A 301 14.39 25.50 0.08
C ASP A 301 13.94 26.65 0.98
N LYS A 302 12.78 27.24 0.67
CA LYS A 302 12.16 28.33 1.44
C LYS A 302 11.12 27.82 2.46
N GLY A 303 10.91 26.53 2.50
CA GLY A 303 9.94 25.88 3.37
C GLY A 303 10.45 25.60 4.79
N ASN A 304 9.71 24.75 5.51
CA ASN A 304 10.13 24.28 6.83
C ASN A 304 11.33 23.30 6.75
N ILE A 305 11.93 22.99 7.89
CA ILE A 305 13.13 22.16 7.95
C ILE A 305 12.95 20.77 7.29
N ARG A 306 11.75 20.15 7.39
CA ARG A 306 11.47 18.84 6.77
C ARG A 306 11.47 18.95 5.24
N GLN A 307 10.90 20.05 4.72
CA GLN A 307 10.92 20.35 3.29
C GLN A 307 12.36 20.62 2.79
N GLN A 308 13.14 21.41 3.53
CA GLN A 308 14.53 21.68 3.19
C GLN A 308 15.36 20.38 3.15
N HIS A 309 15.20 19.50 4.15
CA HIS A 309 15.87 18.19 4.14
C HIS A 309 15.42 17.32 2.96
N ALA A 310 14.14 17.31 2.63
CA ALA A 310 13.63 16.57 1.48
C ALA A 310 14.10 17.17 0.15
N ALA A 311 14.23 18.50 0.05
CA ALA A 311 14.81 19.14 -1.12
C ALA A 311 16.29 18.72 -1.32
N GLN A 312 17.06 18.70 -0.24
CA GLN A 312 18.45 18.25 -0.27
C GLN A 312 18.56 16.76 -0.64
N TYR A 313 17.71 15.89 -0.05
CA TYR A 313 17.62 14.48 -0.39
C TYR A 313 17.24 14.28 -1.87
N GLY A 314 16.23 14.98 -2.36
CA GLY A 314 15.80 14.91 -3.76
C GLY A 314 16.90 15.31 -4.73
N ARG A 315 17.70 16.35 -4.42
CA ARG A 315 18.87 16.72 -5.24
C ARG A 315 19.97 15.67 -5.22
N ALA A 316 20.23 15.05 -4.08
CA ALA A 316 21.17 13.96 -3.98
C ALA A 316 20.71 12.75 -4.82
N LEU A 317 19.42 12.44 -4.78
CA LEU A 317 18.79 11.40 -5.58
C LEU A 317 18.91 11.67 -7.09
N LEU A 318 18.56 12.87 -7.55
CA LEU A 318 18.71 13.27 -8.96
C LEU A 318 20.16 13.23 -9.46
N ALA A 319 21.10 13.59 -8.60
CA ALA A 319 22.52 13.47 -8.92
C ALA A 319 22.97 12.00 -9.04
N MET A 320 22.47 11.13 -8.16
CA MET A 320 22.70 9.68 -8.21
C MET A 320 22.12 9.07 -9.49
N GLU A 321 20.87 9.38 -9.83
CA GLU A 321 20.21 8.94 -11.06
C GLU A 321 20.96 9.37 -12.34
N SER A 322 21.61 10.54 -12.27
CA SER A 322 22.48 11.03 -13.35
C SER A 322 23.90 10.45 -13.32
N ASN A 323 24.17 9.43 -12.51
CA ASN A 323 25.48 8.83 -12.26
C ASN A 323 26.54 9.81 -11.74
N ASN A 324 26.13 10.97 -11.20
CA ASN A 324 27.04 11.93 -10.57
C ASN A 324 27.17 11.61 -9.06
N PHE A 325 27.79 10.46 -8.77
CA PHE A 325 27.87 9.92 -7.41
C PHE A 325 28.64 10.83 -6.44
N ASP A 326 29.63 11.57 -6.91
CA ASP A 326 30.39 12.50 -6.05
C ASP A 326 29.54 13.67 -5.60
N GLN A 327 28.76 14.24 -6.51
CA GLN A 327 27.80 15.31 -6.17
C GLN A 327 26.67 14.76 -5.29
N ALA A 328 26.14 13.56 -5.59
CA ALA A 328 25.14 12.91 -4.78
C ALA A 328 25.62 12.73 -3.32
N ARG A 329 26.84 12.22 -3.15
CA ARG A 329 27.45 12.04 -1.82
C ARG A 329 27.63 13.37 -1.10
N LYS A 330 28.21 14.37 -1.77
CA LYS A 330 28.41 15.71 -1.18
C LYS A 330 27.10 16.31 -0.71
N THR A 331 26.04 16.14 -1.50
CA THR A 331 24.70 16.67 -1.19
C THR A 331 24.03 15.91 -0.06
N LEU A 332 24.19 14.57 0.00
CA LEU A 332 23.58 13.73 1.04
C LEU A 332 24.29 13.82 2.40
N GLN A 333 25.61 14.07 2.42
CA GLN A 333 26.43 13.95 3.62
C GLN A 333 25.94 14.79 4.82
N PRO A 334 25.48 16.05 4.67
CA PRO A 334 24.93 16.80 5.80
C PRO A 334 23.70 16.13 6.43
N LEU A 335 22.82 15.52 5.64
CA LEU A 335 21.65 14.80 6.12
C LEU A 335 22.05 13.53 6.90
N LEU A 336 23.00 12.77 6.38
CA LEU A 336 23.56 11.60 7.08
C LEU A 336 24.25 11.97 8.40
N ASN A 337 24.92 13.12 8.45
CA ASN A 337 25.55 13.59 9.67
C ASN A 337 24.51 14.02 10.73
N ALA A 338 23.39 14.61 10.29
CA ALA A 338 22.31 15.04 11.17
C ALA A 338 21.47 13.85 11.69
N ASP A 339 21.21 12.87 10.84
CA ASP A 339 20.46 11.66 11.20
C ASP A 339 21.06 10.42 10.52
N PRO A 340 22.11 9.82 11.11
CA PRO A 340 22.84 8.69 10.54
C PRO A 340 22.06 7.37 10.58
N GLN A 341 20.86 7.34 11.16
CA GLN A 341 20.02 6.15 11.26
C GLN A 341 18.76 6.22 10.37
N ASN A 342 18.58 7.32 9.66
CA ASN A 342 17.43 7.51 8.77
C ASN A 342 17.47 6.53 7.61
N ALA A 343 16.43 5.72 7.46
CA ALA A 343 16.39 4.66 6.44
C ALA A 343 16.46 5.22 5.01
N TRP A 344 15.86 6.39 4.74
CA TRP A 344 15.92 7.05 3.42
C TRP A 344 17.35 7.46 3.06
N TYR A 345 18.09 8.00 4.05
CA TYR A 345 19.46 8.44 3.84
C TYR A 345 20.42 7.26 3.74
N LEU A 346 20.18 6.21 4.53
CA LEU A 346 20.98 4.97 4.48
C LEU A 346 20.80 4.23 3.14
N ASP A 347 19.58 4.18 2.63
CA ASP A 347 19.25 3.60 1.33
C ASP A 347 20.00 4.33 0.20
N LEU A 348 19.81 5.65 0.09
CA LEU A 348 20.46 6.43 -0.96
C LEU A 348 21.99 6.42 -0.83
N ALA A 349 22.52 6.44 0.41
CA ALA A 349 23.98 6.32 0.61
C ALA A 349 24.51 4.95 0.17
N THR A 350 23.71 3.90 0.33
CA THR A 350 24.05 2.55 -0.14
C THR A 350 24.13 2.53 -1.66
N ASP A 351 23.13 3.06 -2.36
CA ASP A 351 23.13 3.13 -3.82
C ASP A 351 24.32 3.95 -4.37
N ILE A 352 24.62 5.08 -3.73
CA ILE A 352 25.79 5.90 -4.08
C ILE A 352 27.09 5.11 -3.88
N ASP A 353 27.25 4.38 -2.76
CA ASP A 353 28.46 3.59 -2.52
C ASP A 353 28.60 2.44 -3.51
N LEU A 354 27.51 1.74 -3.82
CA LEU A 354 27.50 0.68 -4.82
C LEU A 354 27.86 1.23 -6.22
N GLY A 355 27.30 2.38 -6.60
CA GLY A 355 27.63 3.05 -7.85
C GLY A 355 29.12 3.47 -7.93
N GLN A 356 29.73 3.83 -6.81
CA GLN A 356 31.18 4.12 -6.70
C GLN A 356 32.04 2.87 -6.49
N LYS A 357 31.46 1.66 -6.49
CA LYS A 357 32.17 0.38 -6.19
C LYS A 357 32.78 0.33 -4.77
N LYS A 358 32.19 1.08 -3.82
CA LYS A 358 32.59 1.11 -2.41
C LYS A 358 31.70 0.16 -1.58
N THR A 359 31.56 -1.08 -2.04
CA THR A 359 30.64 -2.08 -1.43
C THR A 359 30.94 -2.34 0.03
N SER A 360 32.21 -2.31 0.44
CA SER A 360 32.60 -2.48 1.85
C SER A 360 32.07 -1.35 2.74
N ASP A 361 32.04 -0.12 2.25
CA ASP A 361 31.51 1.03 3.01
C ASP A 361 29.99 0.89 3.20
N ALA A 362 29.27 0.50 2.14
CA ALA A 362 27.84 0.21 2.20
C ALA A 362 27.52 -0.89 3.22
N ILE A 363 28.23 -2.04 3.13
CA ILE A 363 28.04 -3.18 4.02
C ILE A 363 28.30 -2.78 5.48
N ASN A 364 29.40 -2.08 5.76
CA ASN A 364 29.76 -1.67 7.11
C ASN A 364 28.75 -0.68 7.69
N ARG A 365 28.26 0.28 6.90
CA ARG A 365 27.25 1.24 7.33
C ARG A 365 25.94 0.52 7.68
N LEU A 366 25.47 -0.39 6.82
CA LEU A 366 24.22 -1.12 7.04
C LEU A 366 24.33 -2.10 8.23
N LYS A 367 25.46 -2.79 8.40
CA LYS A 367 25.68 -3.67 9.58
C LYS A 367 25.64 -2.89 10.91
N ASN A 368 25.95 -1.59 10.89
CA ASN A 368 25.89 -0.72 12.06
C ASN A 368 24.52 0.02 12.21
N ALA A 369 23.58 -0.18 11.31
CA ALA A 369 22.25 0.40 11.42
C ALA A 369 21.45 -0.25 12.57
N ARG A 370 20.90 0.58 13.47
CA ARG A 370 20.19 0.12 14.69
C ARG A 370 18.97 -0.74 14.34
N GLU A 371 18.23 -0.33 13.31
CA GLU A 371 16.98 -0.99 12.90
C GLU A 371 17.19 -2.11 11.88
N LEU A 372 18.40 -2.51 11.57
CA LEU A 372 18.67 -3.54 10.56
C LEU A 372 17.83 -4.81 10.76
N ARG A 373 17.59 -5.23 12.02
CA ARG A 373 16.86 -6.47 12.30
C ARG A 373 15.35 -6.35 12.12
N THR A 374 14.81 -5.14 12.17
CA THR A 374 13.37 -4.86 12.17
C THR A 374 12.90 -4.13 10.92
N ASN A 375 13.80 -3.43 10.25
CA ASN A 375 13.47 -2.67 9.04
C ASN A 375 13.72 -3.50 7.78
N PRO A 376 12.69 -3.86 7.01
CA PRO A 376 12.81 -4.68 5.80
C PRO A 376 13.64 -4.01 4.71
N VAL A 377 13.60 -2.68 4.58
CA VAL A 377 14.37 -1.94 3.58
C VAL A 377 15.87 -2.12 3.81
N LEU A 378 16.31 -1.94 5.07
CA LEU A 378 17.73 -2.08 5.42
C LEU A 378 18.24 -3.51 5.25
N GLN A 379 17.37 -4.52 5.47
CA GLN A 379 17.71 -5.93 5.21
C GLN A 379 17.91 -6.20 3.72
N LEU A 380 17.04 -5.70 2.85
CA LEU A 380 17.19 -5.82 1.39
C LEU A 380 18.44 -5.09 0.91
N ASN A 381 18.68 -3.87 1.38
CA ASN A 381 19.86 -3.10 1.03
C ASN A 381 21.16 -3.83 1.43
N LEU A 382 21.20 -4.39 2.64
CA LEU A 382 22.36 -5.17 3.07
C LEU A 382 22.54 -6.43 2.23
N ALA A 383 21.47 -7.15 1.92
CA ALA A 383 21.54 -8.33 1.08
C ALA A 383 22.06 -7.99 -0.34
N ASN A 384 21.56 -6.90 -0.95
CA ASN A 384 22.03 -6.43 -2.25
C ASN A 384 23.51 -6.01 -2.19
N ALA A 385 23.91 -5.24 -1.16
CA ALA A 385 25.32 -4.83 -0.99
C ALA A 385 26.25 -6.03 -0.79
N LEU A 386 25.83 -7.05 -0.04
CA LEU A 386 26.58 -8.30 0.13
C LEU A 386 26.73 -9.07 -1.19
N LEU A 387 25.67 -9.15 -2.00
CA LEU A 387 25.72 -9.77 -3.33
C LEU A 387 26.72 -9.06 -4.23
N GLN A 388 26.64 -7.75 -4.33
CA GLN A 388 27.58 -6.96 -5.13
C GLN A 388 29.01 -6.98 -4.58
N GLY A 389 29.17 -7.22 -3.28
CA GLY A 389 30.45 -7.41 -2.61
C GLY A 389 31.03 -8.83 -2.72
N GLY A 390 30.36 -9.75 -3.46
CA GLY A 390 30.83 -11.14 -3.62
C GLY A 390 30.66 -12.02 -2.38
N LEU A 391 29.69 -11.68 -1.51
CA LEU A 391 29.38 -12.39 -0.26
C LEU A 391 27.98 -13.06 -0.32
N PRO A 392 27.70 -13.92 -1.33
CA PRO A 392 26.35 -14.46 -1.53
C PRO A 392 25.87 -15.34 -0.36
N GLY A 393 26.77 -15.98 0.39
CA GLY A 393 26.40 -16.81 1.55
C GLY A 393 25.80 -15.98 2.70
N GLU A 394 26.38 -14.80 2.99
CA GLU A 394 25.80 -13.90 3.98
C GLU A 394 24.45 -13.33 3.48
N ALA A 395 24.37 -12.97 2.20
CA ALA A 395 23.16 -12.50 1.57
C ALA A 395 22.03 -13.56 1.65
N ALA A 396 22.31 -14.81 1.24
CA ALA A 396 21.34 -15.90 1.31
C ALA A 396 20.84 -16.15 2.74
N THR A 397 21.69 -16.04 3.76
CA THR A 397 21.31 -16.17 5.16
C THR A 397 20.28 -15.12 5.58
N ILE A 398 20.48 -13.87 5.19
CA ILE A 398 19.55 -12.76 5.46
C ILE A 398 18.24 -12.99 4.70
N LEU A 399 18.35 -13.29 3.41
CA LEU A 399 17.21 -13.40 2.48
C LEU A 399 16.31 -14.59 2.78
N ASN A 400 16.85 -15.72 3.21
CA ASN A 400 16.04 -16.86 3.66
C ASN A 400 15.15 -16.51 4.86
N ARG A 401 15.66 -15.72 5.82
CA ARG A 401 14.85 -15.22 6.93
C ARG A 401 13.88 -14.13 6.47
N TYR A 402 14.32 -13.26 5.57
CA TYR A 402 13.50 -12.20 5.02
C TYR A 402 12.28 -12.75 4.29
N THR A 403 12.47 -13.65 3.34
CA THR A 403 11.39 -14.25 2.53
C THR A 403 10.45 -15.14 3.36
N PHE A 404 10.94 -15.70 4.46
CA PHE A 404 10.08 -16.39 5.44
C PHE A 404 9.09 -15.42 6.11
N THR A 405 9.53 -14.18 6.42
CA THR A 405 8.72 -13.16 7.09
C THR A 405 7.87 -12.37 6.09
N TYR A 406 8.47 -11.95 4.98
CA TYR A 406 7.88 -11.07 3.95
C TYR A 406 7.64 -11.87 2.65
N LYS A 407 6.77 -12.89 2.74
CA LYS A 407 6.52 -13.85 1.64
C LYS A 407 5.96 -13.19 0.37
N GLU A 408 5.29 -12.05 0.52
CA GLU A 408 4.64 -11.32 -0.56
C GLU A 408 5.56 -10.29 -1.23
N ASP A 409 6.79 -10.13 -0.76
CA ASP A 409 7.76 -9.21 -1.35
C ASP A 409 8.63 -9.91 -2.41
N GLY A 410 8.38 -9.55 -3.68
CA GLY A 410 9.14 -10.06 -4.82
C GLY A 410 10.62 -9.71 -4.77
N ASN A 411 10.99 -8.51 -4.23
CA ASN A 411 12.39 -8.09 -4.13
C ASN A 411 13.22 -9.11 -3.32
N GLY A 412 12.65 -9.62 -2.22
CA GLY A 412 13.33 -10.63 -1.40
C GLY A 412 13.58 -11.93 -2.14
N TRP A 413 12.60 -12.41 -2.90
CA TRP A 413 12.73 -13.64 -3.68
C TRP A 413 13.70 -13.50 -4.85
N ASP A 414 13.70 -12.35 -5.54
CA ASP A 414 14.61 -12.09 -6.65
C ASP A 414 16.07 -12.00 -6.18
N LEU A 415 16.32 -11.33 -5.05
CA LEU A 415 17.65 -11.30 -4.45
C LEU A 415 18.09 -12.67 -3.92
N LEU A 416 17.15 -13.47 -3.34
CA LEU A 416 17.45 -14.83 -2.90
C LEU A 416 17.83 -15.73 -4.07
N ALA A 417 17.11 -15.64 -5.19
CA ALA A 417 17.45 -16.38 -6.39
C ALA A 417 18.86 -16.03 -6.90
N GLN A 418 19.23 -14.74 -6.87
CA GLN A 418 20.59 -14.32 -7.24
C GLN A 418 21.64 -14.86 -6.28
N ALA A 419 21.38 -14.82 -4.97
CA ALA A 419 22.31 -15.32 -3.96
C ALA A 419 22.55 -16.82 -4.09
N GLU A 420 21.49 -17.63 -4.22
CA GLU A 420 21.59 -19.07 -4.37
C GLU A 420 22.20 -19.48 -5.70
N GLY A 421 21.92 -18.72 -6.78
CA GLY A 421 22.57 -18.90 -8.07
C GLY A 421 24.08 -18.64 -8.01
N ALA A 422 24.52 -17.59 -7.31
CA ALA A 422 25.93 -17.30 -7.10
C ALA A 422 26.67 -18.34 -6.24
N LEU A 423 25.95 -19.05 -5.37
CA LEU A 423 26.46 -20.16 -4.57
C LEU A 423 26.48 -21.50 -5.34
N GLY A 424 25.85 -21.57 -6.51
CA GLY A 424 25.68 -22.81 -7.25
C GLY A 424 24.56 -23.72 -6.71
N ASN A 425 23.74 -23.24 -5.79
CA ASN A 425 22.60 -23.96 -5.21
C ASN A 425 21.40 -23.94 -6.17
N ARG A 426 21.50 -24.67 -7.26
CA ARG A 426 20.55 -24.56 -8.39
C ARG A 426 19.12 -24.89 -8.03
N ASP A 427 18.88 -25.85 -7.16
CA ASP A 427 17.55 -26.20 -6.67
C ASP A 427 16.91 -25.07 -5.88
N GLN A 428 17.66 -24.39 -5.01
CA GLN A 428 17.18 -23.26 -4.21
C GLN A 428 16.98 -22.01 -5.07
N GLU A 429 17.85 -21.76 -6.04
CA GLU A 429 17.67 -20.70 -7.03
C GLU A 429 16.34 -20.86 -7.78
N LEU A 430 16.07 -22.08 -8.30
CA LEU A 430 14.83 -22.37 -9.00
C LEU A 430 13.60 -22.23 -8.10
N ALA A 431 13.70 -22.65 -6.84
CA ALA A 431 12.62 -22.49 -5.88
C ALA A 431 12.32 -21.02 -5.57
N ALA A 432 13.34 -20.17 -5.38
CA ALA A 432 13.15 -18.74 -5.16
C ALA A 432 12.52 -18.05 -6.39
N ARG A 433 12.97 -18.38 -7.60
CA ARG A 433 12.36 -17.91 -8.86
C ARG A 433 10.91 -18.35 -8.99
N ALA A 434 10.57 -19.58 -8.56
CA ALA A 434 9.21 -20.07 -8.57
C ALA A 434 8.27 -19.22 -7.68
N GLU A 435 8.75 -18.80 -6.52
CA GLU A 435 7.95 -17.91 -5.66
C GLU A 435 7.71 -16.53 -6.32
N SER A 436 8.74 -15.93 -6.96
CA SER A 436 8.54 -14.71 -7.75
C SER A 436 7.50 -14.91 -8.86
N MET A 437 7.55 -16.02 -9.60
CA MET A 437 6.56 -16.34 -10.65
C MET A 437 5.15 -16.52 -10.06
N ALA A 438 5.04 -17.17 -8.90
CA ALA A 438 3.77 -17.36 -8.22
C ALA A 438 3.14 -16.02 -7.78
N LEU A 439 3.96 -15.06 -7.32
CA LEU A 439 3.49 -13.73 -6.90
C LEU A 439 2.89 -12.93 -8.07
N VAL A 440 3.38 -13.12 -9.28
CA VAL A 440 2.86 -12.46 -10.50
C VAL A 440 1.81 -13.29 -11.26
N GLY A 441 1.30 -14.36 -10.63
CA GLY A 441 0.22 -15.19 -11.18
C GLY A 441 0.64 -16.21 -12.22
N GLN A 442 1.94 -16.36 -12.50
CA GLN A 442 2.49 -17.33 -13.46
C GLN A 442 2.64 -18.71 -12.82
N LEU A 443 1.51 -19.29 -12.36
CA LEU A 443 1.49 -20.49 -11.55
C LEU A 443 2.04 -21.72 -12.27
N GLU A 444 1.79 -21.87 -13.57
CA GLU A 444 2.31 -23.00 -14.36
C GLU A 444 3.84 -22.97 -14.45
N GLN A 445 4.41 -21.78 -14.66
CA GLN A 445 5.86 -21.60 -14.68
C GLN A 445 6.47 -21.86 -13.30
N ALA A 446 5.83 -21.37 -12.23
CA ALA A 446 6.24 -21.64 -10.85
C ALA A 446 6.27 -23.14 -10.55
N ILE A 447 5.23 -23.90 -10.93
CA ILE A 447 5.17 -25.35 -10.77
C ILE A 447 6.28 -26.04 -11.57
N SER A 448 6.54 -25.61 -12.81
CA SER A 448 7.61 -26.16 -13.64
C SER A 448 9.00 -25.96 -13.01
N LEU A 449 9.26 -24.75 -12.48
CA LEU A 449 10.54 -24.44 -11.80
C LEU A 449 10.72 -25.28 -10.53
N LEU A 450 9.67 -25.43 -9.71
CA LEU A 450 9.71 -26.29 -8.52
C LEU A 450 9.88 -27.78 -8.87
N SER A 451 9.25 -28.26 -9.94
CA SER A 451 9.44 -29.64 -10.41
C SER A 451 10.88 -29.86 -10.86
N SER A 452 11.48 -28.88 -11.52
CA SER A 452 12.90 -28.91 -11.89
C SER A 452 13.80 -28.89 -10.65
N ALA A 453 13.47 -28.08 -9.63
CA ALA A 453 14.19 -28.06 -8.35
C ALA A 453 14.09 -29.39 -7.63
N SER A 454 12.90 -30.01 -7.55
CA SER A 454 12.64 -31.30 -6.93
C SER A 454 13.45 -32.42 -7.57
N SER A 455 13.64 -32.40 -8.91
CA SER A 455 14.42 -33.37 -9.64
C SER A 455 15.94 -33.31 -9.41
N GLN A 456 16.45 -32.21 -8.89
CA GLN A 456 17.90 -31.99 -8.66
C GLN A 456 18.35 -32.39 -7.26
N VAL A 457 17.44 -32.68 -6.35
CA VAL A 457 17.77 -33.06 -4.98
C VAL A 457 17.64 -34.57 -4.78
N LYS A 458 18.23 -35.08 -3.70
CA LYS A 458 18.19 -36.51 -3.38
C LYS A 458 16.75 -36.98 -3.21
N LEU A 459 16.40 -38.06 -3.89
CA LEU A 459 15.10 -38.70 -3.80
C LEU A 459 14.76 -39.10 -2.34
N GLY A 460 13.56 -38.72 -1.89
CA GLY A 460 13.10 -38.95 -0.52
C GLY A 460 13.69 -37.99 0.52
N SER A 461 14.43 -36.95 0.10
CA SER A 461 14.96 -35.95 1.01
C SER A 461 13.86 -35.02 1.52
N LEU A 462 14.11 -34.41 2.68
CA LEU A 462 13.24 -33.35 3.21
C LEU A 462 13.09 -32.14 2.23
N GLN A 463 14.16 -31.85 1.50
CA GLN A 463 14.15 -30.78 0.52
C GLN A 463 13.23 -31.08 -0.65
N GLN A 464 13.27 -32.34 -1.17
CA GLN A 464 12.31 -32.77 -2.18
C GLN A 464 10.87 -32.69 -1.67
N ALA A 465 10.60 -33.19 -0.48
CA ALA A 465 9.26 -33.15 0.10
C ALA A 465 8.72 -31.71 0.25
N ARG A 466 9.59 -30.74 0.54
CA ARG A 466 9.21 -29.31 0.59
C ARG A 466 8.80 -28.76 -0.78
N TYR A 467 9.57 -29.09 -1.82
CA TYR A 467 9.23 -28.64 -3.17
C TYR A 467 7.94 -29.28 -3.66
N ASP A 468 7.76 -30.58 -3.45
CA ASP A 468 6.55 -31.32 -3.85
C ASP A 468 5.31 -30.80 -3.11
N ALA A 469 5.41 -30.54 -1.82
CA ALA A 469 4.33 -29.91 -1.06
C ALA A 469 3.98 -28.50 -1.58
N ARG A 470 5.00 -27.72 -2.00
CA ARG A 470 4.75 -26.40 -2.59
C ARG A 470 4.11 -26.50 -3.96
N ILE A 471 4.49 -27.45 -4.78
CA ILE A 471 3.84 -27.75 -6.07
C ILE A 471 2.34 -28.04 -5.85
N ASP A 472 2.01 -28.89 -4.88
CA ASP A 472 0.61 -29.20 -4.59
C ASP A 472 -0.18 -27.97 -4.12
N GLN A 473 0.39 -27.14 -3.27
CA GLN A 473 -0.22 -25.86 -2.88
C GLN A 473 -0.49 -24.94 -4.07
N LEU A 474 0.44 -24.86 -5.04
CA LEU A 474 0.25 -24.02 -6.24
C LEU A 474 -0.79 -24.62 -7.20
N ARG A 475 -0.89 -25.94 -7.30
CA ARG A 475 -1.95 -26.62 -8.05
C ARG A 475 -3.32 -26.37 -7.44
N ASP A 476 -3.43 -26.43 -6.12
CA ASP A 476 -4.66 -26.09 -5.39
C ASP A 476 -5.04 -24.60 -5.60
N LEU A 477 -4.05 -23.72 -5.58
CA LEU A 477 -4.26 -22.31 -5.88
C LEU A 477 -4.75 -22.11 -7.33
N GLN A 478 -4.14 -22.77 -8.29
CA GLN A 478 -4.54 -22.75 -9.69
C GLN A 478 -5.98 -23.27 -9.86
N ALA A 479 -6.35 -24.35 -9.18
CA ALA A 479 -7.70 -24.88 -9.20
C ALA A 479 -8.73 -23.88 -8.65
N ARG A 480 -8.40 -23.17 -7.56
CA ARG A 480 -9.23 -22.11 -6.98
C ARG A 480 -9.38 -20.92 -7.90
N PHE A 481 -8.39 -20.62 -8.73
CA PHE A 481 -8.43 -19.48 -9.67
C PHE A 481 -9.13 -19.78 -11.00
N ARG A 482 -9.35 -21.05 -11.36
CA ARG A 482 -10.03 -21.45 -12.60
C ARG A 482 -11.38 -20.75 -12.83
N PRO A 483 -12.26 -20.54 -11.81
CA PRO A 483 -13.51 -19.83 -12.02
C PRO A 483 -13.32 -18.38 -12.49
N TYR A 484 -12.21 -17.75 -12.12
CA TYR A 484 -11.90 -16.34 -12.44
C TYR A 484 -11.20 -16.18 -13.80
N GLN A 485 -10.61 -17.24 -14.35
CA GLN A 485 -9.91 -17.27 -15.64
C GLN A 485 -10.84 -17.51 -16.83
N LYS A 486 -11.98 -18.18 -16.61
CA LYS A 486 -12.92 -18.60 -17.67
C LYS A 486 -14.01 -17.56 -17.95
N MET A 487 -13.94 -16.43 -17.30
CA MET A 487 -14.89 -15.33 -17.42
C MET A 487 -14.26 -14.14 -18.14
#